data_80d758b02b1fa4cfddfcb35e25d718f5
#
_entry.id   80d758b02b1fa4cfddfcb35e25d718f5
#
_cell.length_a   1.000
_cell.length_b   1.000
_cell.length_c   1.000
_cell.angle_alpha   90.00
_cell.angle_beta   90.00
_cell.angle_gamma   90.00
#
_symmetry.space_group_name_H-M   'P 1'
#
loop_
_entity.id
_entity.type
_entity.pdbx_description
1 polymer ?
#
loop_
_entity_poly.entity_id
_entity_poly.type
_entity_poly.pdbx_seq_one_letter_code
_entity_poly.pdbx_strand_id
1 'polypeptide(L)'
;MDATLDADAARMRDDASAIFHLREAQLSDLTSIARVWHTAFFNDEIIGDIMHPHRQQHPEDVYWFLLRGIRERFWNWRHRFIVVTTHNGKGAETVVGAADWRRLGTGGAQRDLLKVDPRTLIAPAIRTYQAISLRIFPNRAADTSRSSFLDTAVADSEKYWTGDRAECWDLHVCGVHPDYQGKGVGKLLAQWGVQEAEKEGPGTCASVLCGEKNRGFYGKAGLTVQVGGRKGEGGGIALFTK
;
A
#
# COMPACT_ATOMS: atom_id res chain seq x y z
N MET A 1 -17.11 -31.82 -23.05
CA MET A 1 -15.95 -30.98 -23.40
C MET A 1 -16.34 -29.51 -23.62
N ASP A 2 -17.64 -29.15 -23.49
CA ASP A 2 -18.17 -27.81 -23.77
C ASP A 2 -18.38 -26.89 -22.54
N ALA A 3 -18.56 -27.44 -21.34
CA ALA A 3 -18.89 -26.62 -20.16
C ALA A 3 -17.72 -25.78 -19.63
N THR A 4 -16.46 -26.17 -19.84
CA THR A 4 -15.27 -25.43 -19.47
C THR A 4 -14.96 -24.26 -20.40
N LEU A 5 -15.24 -24.44 -21.71
CA LEU A 5 -15.07 -23.38 -22.73
C LEU A 5 -16.10 -22.26 -22.56
N ASP A 6 -17.36 -22.62 -22.19
CA ASP A 6 -18.38 -21.62 -21.90
C ASP A 6 -18.13 -20.85 -20.59
N ALA A 7 -17.58 -21.50 -19.57
CA ALA A 7 -17.21 -20.82 -18.33
C ALA A 7 -16.02 -19.87 -18.53
N ASP A 8 -15.03 -20.23 -19.33
CA ASP A 8 -13.91 -19.36 -19.68
C ASP A 8 -14.33 -18.20 -20.60
N ALA A 9 -15.24 -18.44 -21.54
CA ALA A 9 -15.82 -17.39 -22.38
C ALA A 9 -16.72 -16.43 -21.60
N ALA A 10 -17.44 -16.91 -20.59
CA ALA A 10 -18.22 -16.08 -19.68
C ALA A 10 -17.32 -15.24 -18.77
N ARG A 11 -16.23 -15.81 -18.22
CA ARG A 11 -15.20 -15.08 -17.48
C ARG A 11 -14.53 -14.01 -18.33
N MET A 12 -14.18 -14.30 -19.59
CA MET A 12 -13.58 -13.32 -20.51
C MET A 12 -14.54 -12.19 -20.87
N ARG A 13 -15.85 -12.42 -20.92
CA ARG A 13 -16.85 -11.36 -21.18
C ARG A 13 -17.09 -10.47 -19.95
N ASP A 14 -17.08 -11.03 -18.73
CA ASP A 14 -17.16 -10.27 -17.49
C ASP A 14 -15.88 -9.41 -17.28
N ASP A 15 -14.73 -9.90 -17.70
CA ASP A 15 -13.45 -9.18 -17.63
C ASP A 15 -13.36 -7.97 -18.58
N ALA A 16 -14.06 -8.01 -19.72
CA ALA A 16 -14.01 -6.93 -20.73
C ALA A 16 -14.86 -5.70 -20.36
N SER A 17 -15.69 -5.76 -19.30
CA SER A 17 -16.58 -4.67 -18.88
C SER A 17 -16.41 -4.21 -17.43
N ALA A 18 -15.40 -4.69 -16.72
CA ALA A 18 -15.15 -4.26 -15.34
C ALA A 18 -14.79 -2.76 -15.32
N ILE A 19 -15.74 -1.92 -14.91
CA ILE A 19 -15.49 -0.50 -14.69
C ILE A 19 -14.81 -0.35 -13.34
N PHE A 20 -13.60 0.21 -13.35
CA PHE A 20 -12.82 0.49 -12.14
C PHE A 20 -13.02 1.95 -11.69
N HIS A 21 -13.37 2.12 -10.44
CA HIS A 21 -13.52 3.43 -9.81
C HIS A 21 -12.41 3.67 -8.80
N LEU A 22 -11.70 4.80 -8.96
CA LEU A 22 -10.67 5.24 -8.04
C LEU A 22 -11.26 6.28 -7.09
N ARG A 23 -11.08 6.08 -5.78
CA ARG A 23 -11.54 7.03 -4.75
C ARG A 23 -10.67 6.97 -3.49
N GLU A 24 -10.79 7.98 -2.63
CA GLU A 24 -10.26 7.90 -1.27
C GLU A 24 -10.99 6.81 -0.48
N ALA A 25 -10.24 6.14 0.40
CA ALA A 25 -10.78 5.10 1.26
C ALA A 25 -11.60 5.69 2.41
N GLN A 26 -12.67 5.00 2.75
CA GLN A 26 -13.50 5.26 3.92
C GLN A 26 -13.12 4.32 5.08
N LEU A 27 -13.57 4.62 6.29
CA LEU A 27 -13.34 3.76 7.46
C LEU A 27 -13.87 2.34 7.26
N SER A 28 -14.97 2.18 6.54
CA SER A 28 -15.56 0.89 6.17
C SER A 28 -14.68 0.04 5.25
N ASP A 29 -13.74 0.65 4.51
CA ASP A 29 -12.89 -0.05 3.56
C ASP A 29 -11.68 -0.76 4.22
N LEU A 30 -11.32 -0.40 5.46
CA LEU A 30 -10.06 -0.84 6.07
C LEU A 30 -9.91 -2.35 6.13
N THR A 31 -11.00 -3.07 6.43
CA THR A 31 -11.00 -4.54 6.43
C THR A 31 -10.85 -5.13 5.04
N SER A 32 -11.47 -4.52 4.03
CA SER A 32 -11.35 -4.92 2.62
C SER A 32 -9.94 -4.65 2.09
N ILE A 33 -9.34 -3.50 2.42
CA ILE A 33 -7.95 -3.18 2.10
C ILE A 33 -7.03 -4.24 2.71
N ALA A 34 -7.22 -4.58 3.99
CA ALA A 34 -6.41 -5.60 4.66
C ALA A 34 -6.53 -6.98 3.99
N ARG A 35 -7.72 -7.37 3.54
CA ARG A 35 -7.95 -8.63 2.79
C ARG A 35 -7.25 -8.61 1.44
N VAL A 36 -7.37 -7.52 0.67
CA VAL A 36 -6.67 -7.35 -0.62
C VAL A 36 -5.17 -7.44 -0.43
N TRP A 37 -4.60 -6.72 0.54
CA TRP A 37 -3.17 -6.75 0.82
C TRP A 37 -2.70 -8.10 1.37
N HIS A 38 -3.50 -8.75 2.22
CA HIS A 38 -3.20 -10.11 2.69
C HIS A 38 -3.03 -11.07 1.51
N THR A 39 -3.98 -11.07 0.57
CA THR A 39 -3.91 -11.95 -0.61
C THR A 39 -2.75 -11.56 -1.54
N ALA A 40 -2.52 -10.26 -1.74
CA ALA A 40 -1.47 -9.76 -2.63
C ALA A 40 -0.06 -10.03 -2.10
N PHE A 41 0.15 -9.95 -0.78
CA PHE A 41 1.47 -10.00 -0.14
C PHE A 41 1.75 -11.30 0.59
N PHE A 42 0.84 -12.26 0.59
CA PHE A 42 1.02 -13.53 1.31
C PHE A 42 2.28 -14.29 0.88
N ASN A 43 2.61 -14.23 -0.41
CA ASN A 43 3.81 -14.83 -1.00
C ASN A 43 4.82 -13.77 -1.48
N ASP A 44 4.76 -12.55 -0.94
CA ASP A 44 5.75 -11.50 -1.23
C ASP A 44 7.03 -11.75 -0.44
N GLU A 45 8.16 -11.40 -1.04
CA GLU A 45 9.48 -11.60 -0.45
C GLU A 45 9.64 -10.92 0.92
N ILE A 46 9.17 -9.65 1.04
CA ILE A 46 9.37 -8.87 2.27
C ILE A 46 8.31 -9.23 3.29
N ILE A 47 7.03 -9.03 2.97
CA ILE A 47 5.94 -9.23 3.93
C ILE A 47 5.72 -10.72 4.19
N GLY A 48 5.77 -11.55 3.15
CA GLY A 48 5.58 -12.99 3.27
C GLY A 48 6.81 -13.72 3.80
N ASP A 49 7.90 -13.74 3.03
CA ASP A 49 9.02 -14.64 3.34
C ASP A 49 9.90 -14.13 4.48
N ILE A 50 10.26 -12.84 4.47
CA ILE A 50 11.17 -12.26 5.46
C ILE A 50 10.48 -12.01 6.79
N MET A 51 9.34 -11.31 6.76
CA MET A 51 8.66 -10.87 8.00
C MET A 51 7.77 -11.94 8.62
N HIS A 52 7.15 -12.80 7.81
CA HIS A 52 6.18 -13.80 8.25
C HIS A 52 6.53 -15.21 7.74
N PRO A 53 7.69 -15.79 8.12
CA PRO A 53 8.11 -17.11 7.67
C PRO A 53 7.15 -18.23 8.10
N HIS A 54 6.38 -18.02 9.18
CA HIS A 54 5.40 -18.99 9.71
C HIS A 54 3.97 -18.74 9.23
N ARG A 55 3.77 -17.92 8.17
CA ARG A 55 2.46 -17.54 7.64
C ARG A 55 1.58 -18.70 7.20
N GLN A 56 2.17 -19.80 6.74
CA GLN A 56 1.41 -20.99 6.35
C GLN A 56 0.72 -21.67 7.54
N GLN A 57 1.33 -21.57 8.74
CA GLN A 57 0.79 -22.11 9.98
C GLN A 57 -0.18 -21.14 10.66
N HIS A 58 0.01 -19.84 10.46
CA HIS A 58 -0.76 -18.75 11.07
C HIS A 58 -1.18 -17.68 10.04
N PRO A 59 -1.97 -18.04 9.01
CA PRO A 59 -2.27 -17.12 7.90
C PRO A 59 -3.03 -15.86 8.35
N GLU A 60 -3.96 -16.00 9.30
CA GLU A 60 -4.73 -14.85 9.81
C GLU A 60 -3.87 -13.84 10.58
N ASP A 61 -2.73 -14.25 11.13
CA ASP A 61 -1.85 -13.33 11.85
C ASP A 61 -1.22 -12.29 10.91
N VAL A 62 -0.98 -12.64 9.64
CA VAL A 62 -0.55 -11.70 8.58
C VAL A 62 -1.65 -10.69 8.26
N TYR A 63 -2.90 -11.14 8.16
CA TYR A 63 -4.04 -10.25 7.98
C TYR A 63 -4.15 -9.24 9.13
N TRP A 64 -4.06 -9.72 10.37
CA TRP A 64 -4.14 -8.84 11.54
C TRP A 64 -2.97 -7.87 11.63
N PHE A 65 -1.76 -8.28 11.24
CA PHE A 65 -0.60 -7.40 11.13
C PHE A 65 -0.89 -6.24 10.16
N LEU A 66 -1.35 -6.55 8.95
CA LEU A 66 -1.70 -5.56 7.94
C LEU A 66 -2.81 -4.62 8.43
N LEU A 67 -3.89 -5.18 8.98
CA LEU A 67 -5.03 -4.39 9.47
C LEU A 67 -4.65 -3.45 10.61
N ARG A 68 -3.78 -3.88 11.52
CA ARG A 68 -3.25 -3.01 12.59
C ARG A 68 -2.50 -1.82 11.99
N GLY A 69 -1.57 -2.06 11.08
CA GLY A 69 -0.83 -1.00 10.41
C GLY A 69 -1.73 -0.04 9.60
N ILE A 70 -2.73 -0.57 8.90
CA ILE A 70 -3.73 0.24 8.18
C ILE A 70 -4.50 1.14 9.15
N ARG A 71 -5.03 0.58 10.24
CA ARG A 71 -5.79 1.35 11.24
C ARG A 71 -4.97 2.48 11.86
N GLU A 72 -3.70 2.25 12.16
CA GLU A 72 -2.83 3.26 12.73
C GLU A 72 -2.56 4.39 11.73
N ARG A 73 -2.19 4.06 10.50
CA ARG A 73 -1.87 5.04 9.46
C ARG A 73 -3.10 5.79 8.93
N PHE A 74 -4.26 5.18 8.90
CA PHE A 74 -5.50 5.84 8.48
C PHE A 74 -5.85 7.07 9.34
N TRP A 75 -5.48 7.05 10.61
CA TRP A 75 -5.66 8.18 11.53
C TRP A 75 -4.49 9.17 11.54
N ASN A 76 -3.50 8.97 10.69
CA ASN A 76 -2.37 9.88 10.51
C ASN A 76 -2.62 10.78 9.29
N TRP A 77 -2.61 12.09 9.49
CA TRP A 77 -2.85 13.11 8.46
C TRP A 77 -1.91 13.06 7.27
N ARG A 78 -0.71 12.56 7.47
CA ARG A 78 0.27 12.41 6.40
C ARG A 78 -0.13 11.32 5.40
N HIS A 79 -1.00 10.40 5.79
CA HIS A 79 -1.39 9.27 4.96
C HIS A 79 -2.72 9.51 4.24
N ARG A 80 -2.77 9.08 2.99
CA ARG A 80 -3.96 9.01 2.14
C ARG A 80 -4.12 7.59 1.62
N PHE A 81 -5.18 6.94 2.04
CA PHE A 81 -5.54 5.62 1.53
C PHE A 81 -6.44 5.79 0.31
N ILE A 82 -6.02 5.21 -0.81
CA ILE A 82 -6.73 5.25 -2.08
C ILE A 82 -7.14 3.82 -2.42
N VAL A 83 -8.37 3.63 -2.83
CA VAL A 83 -8.89 2.34 -3.26
C VAL A 83 -9.34 2.39 -4.71
N VAL A 84 -9.19 1.26 -5.37
CA VAL A 84 -9.86 0.96 -6.63
C VAL A 84 -10.93 -0.07 -6.34
N THR A 85 -12.13 0.25 -6.77
CA THR A 85 -13.30 -0.60 -6.59
C THR A 85 -13.89 -0.99 -7.94
N THR A 86 -14.62 -2.08 -7.95
CA THR A 86 -15.46 -2.52 -9.07
C THR A 86 -16.80 -3.00 -8.53
N HIS A 87 -17.81 -3.06 -9.39
CA HIS A 87 -19.10 -3.65 -9.02
C HIS A 87 -19.10 -5.13 -9.41
N ASN A 88 -19.44 -5.98 -8.47
CA ASN A 88 -19.70 -7.38 -8.79
C ASN A 88 -21.04 -7.50 -9.55
N GLY A 89 -21.29 -8.64 -10.21
CA GLY A 89 -22.52 -8.87 -10.97
C GLY A 89 -23.82 -8.74 -10.15
N LYS A 90 -23.75 -8.52 -8.82
CA LYS A 90 -24.86 -8.25 -7.91
C LYS A 90 -25.00 -6.77 -7.55
N GLY A 91 -24.22 -5.88 -8.16
CA GLY A 91 -24.24 -4.44 -7.94
C GLY A 91 -23.54 -3.97 -6.64
N ALA A 92 -22.93 -4.87 -5.86
CA ALA A 92 -22.18 -4.49 -4.67
C ALA A 92 -20.77 -4.02 -5.04
N GLU A 93 -20.36 -2.87 -4.49
CA GLU A 93 -19.02 -2.34 -4.64
C GLU A 93 -17.99 -3.21 -3.89
N THR A 94 -16.91 -3.58 -4.56
CA THR A 94 -15.84 -4.42 -4.02
C THR A 94 -14.49 -3.74 -4.20
N VAL A 95 -13.69 -3.64 -3.13
CA VAL A 95 -12.31 -3.14 -3.20
C VAL A 95 -11.43 -4.22 -3.83
N VAL A 96 -10.75 -3.87 -4.93
CA VAL A 96 -9.89 -4.79 -5.71
C VAL A 96 -8.42 -4.40 -5.68
N GLY A 97 -8.11 -3.18 -5.24
CA GLY A 97 -6.75 -2.69 -5.04
C GLY A 97 -6.73 -1.52 -4.08
N ALA A 98 -5.61 -1.32 -3.41
CA ALA A 98 -5.43 -0.19 -2.51
C ALA A 98 -3.98 0.28 -2.46
N ALA A 99 -3.81 1.58 -2.23
CA ALA A 99 -2.53 2.24 -2.00
C ALA A 99 -2.59 3.10 -0.75
N ASP A 100 -1.48 3.15 -0.03
CA ASP A 100 -1.21 4.07 1.07
C ASP A 100 -0.14 5.06 0.61
N TRP A 101 -0.50 6.30 0.39
CA TRP A 101 0.37 7.39 0.03
C TRP A 101 0.66 8.28 1.23
N ARG A 102 1.92 8.61 1.46
CA ARG A 102 2.39 9.44 2.57
C ARG A 102 2.95 10.76 2.06
N ARG A 103 2.48 11.89 2.61
CA ARG A 103 3.03 13.22 2.30
C ARG A 103 4.20 13.52 3.23
N LEU A 104 5.40 13.61 2.67
CA LEU A 104 6.65 13.95 3.35
C LEU A 104 6.92 15.46 3.27
N GLY A 105 7.91 15.92 4.03
CA GLY A 105 8.35 17.32 4.05
C GLY A 105 7.42 18.26 4.80
N THR A 106 7.55 19.55 4.52
CA THR A 106 6.80 20.63 5.21
C THR A 106 5.31 20.58 4.90
N GLY A 107 4.93 20.21 3.67
CA GLY A 107 3.53 20.00 3.31
C GLY A 107 2.86 18.90 4.12
N GLY A 108 3.60 17.85 4.50
CA GLY A 108 3.15 16.84 5.45
C GLY A 108 3.03 17.39 6.87
N ALA A 109 4.03 18.16 7.32
CA ALA A 109 4.04 18.77 8.66
C ALA A 109 2.90 19.78 8.86
N GLN A 110 2.53 20.54 7.84
CA GLN A 110 1.39 21.46 7.90
C GLN A 110 0.08 20.72 8.19
N ARG A 111 -0.07 19.51 7.68
CA ARG A 111 -1.24 18.66 7.96
C ARG A 111 -1.31 18.21 9.41
N ASP A 112 -0.15 18.02 10.08
CA ASP A 112 -0.08 17.69 11.52
C ASP A 112 -0.53 18.87 12.41
N LEU A 113 -0.55 20.09 11.89
CA LEU A 113 -0.94 21.29 12.64
C LEU A 113 -2.45 21.52 12.68
N LEU A 114 -3.26 20.75 12.00
CA LEU A 114 -4.72 20.83 12.05
C LEU A 114 -5.23 20.29 13.41
N LYS A 115 -4.99 21.06 14.46
CA LYS A 115 -5.20 20.70 15.88
C LYS A 115 -6.66 20.45 16.30
N VAL A 116 -7.64 20.78 15.46
CA VAL A 116 -9.08 20.72 15.78
C VAL A 116 -9.73 19.42 15.27
N ASP A 117 -8.99 18.56 14.59
CA ASP A 117 -9.56 17.36 14.03
C ASP A 117 -9.68 16.22 15.05
N PRO A 118 -10.81 15.48 15.07
CA PRO A 118 -11.01 14.31 15.93
C PRO A 118 -9.89 13.25 15.84
N ARG A 119 -9.17 13.19 14.72
CA ARG A 119 -8.08 12.24 14.52
C ARG A 119 -6.94 12.43 15.52
N THR A 120 -6.68 13.66 15.97
CA THR A 120 -5.65 13.93 16.99
C THR A 120 -5.95 13.27 18.32
N LEU A 121 -7.22 13.06 18.64
CA LEU A 121 -7.66 12.34 19.84
C LEU A 121 -7.78 10.83 19.60
N ILE A 122 -8.23 10.43 18.42
CA ILE A 122 -8.48 9.03 18.07
C ILE A 122 -7.15 8.28 17.85
N ALA A 123 -6.16 8.90 17.19
CA ALA A 123 -4.90 8.25 16.87
C ALA A 123 -4.14 7.69 18.09
N PRO A 124 -4.00 8.40 19.23
CA PRO A 124 -3.40 7.83 20.44
C PRO A 124 -4.20 6.65 21.01
N ALA A 125 -5.54 6.74 21.01
CA ALA A 125 -6.41 5.68 21.49
C ALA A 125 -6.28 4.41 20.63
N ILE A 126 -6.23 4.56 19.30
CA ILE A 126 -5.99 3.45 18.37
C ILE A 126 -4.64 2.81 18.62
N ARG A 127 -3.56 3.60 18.79
CA ARG A 127 -2.22 3.05 19.10
C ARG A 127 -2.22 2.25 20.40
N THR A 128 -2.84 2.78 21.46
CA THR A 128 -2.95 2.08 22.74
C THR A 128 -3.74 0.78 22.59
N TYR A 129 -4.88 0.82 21.91
CA TYR A 129 -5.68 -0.39 21.61
C TYR A 129 -4.88 -1.43 20.84
N GLN A 130 -4.12 -1.01 19.80
CA GLN A 130 -3.29 -1.92 19.01
C GLN A 130 -2.16 -2.55 19.82
N ALA A 131 -1.51 -1.78 20.71
CA ALA A 131 -0.47 -2.29 21.60
C ALA A 131 -1.01 -3.34 22.57
N ILE A 132 -2.20 -3.11 23.15
CA ILE A 132 -2.88 -4.08 24.02
C ILE A 132 -3.29 -5.32 23.21
N SER A 133 -3.90 -5.10 22.05
CA SER A 133 -4.31 -6.18 21.14
C SER A 133 -3.14 -7.08 20.74
N LEU A 134 -1.96 -6.50 20.48
CA LEU A 134 -0.77 -7.27 20.11
C LEU A 134 -0.22 -8.10 21.27
N ARG A 135 -0.40 -7.65 22.52
CA ARG A 135 -0.02 -8.43 23.72
C ARG A 135 -0.93 -9.63 23.94
N ILE A 136 -2.24 -9.47 23.67
CA ILE A 136 -3.24 -10.55 23.86
C ILE A 136 -3.20 -11.51 22.67
N PHE A 137 -3.05 -10.99 21.46
CA PHE A 137 -3.03 -11.73 20.21
C PHE A 137 -1.71 -11.44 19.47
N PRO A 138 -0.59 -12.08 19.87
CA PRO A 138 0.70 -11.88 19.25
C PRO A 138 0.70 -12.37 17.80
N ASN A 139 1.60 -11.81 16.99
CA ASN A 139 1.80 -12.24 15.62
C ASN A 139 2.71 -13.48 15.59
N ARG A 140 2.11 -14.67 15.53
CA ARG A 140 2.82 -15.97 15.52
C ARG A 140 3.41 -16.29 14.14
N ALA A 141 2.91 -15.64 13.09
CA ALA A 141 3.45 -15.79 11.75
C ALA A 141 4.82 -15.09 11.59
N ALA A 142 5.09 -14.08 12.43
CA ALA A 142 6.29 -13.27 12.32
C ALA A 142 7.52 -13.92 12.96
N ASP A 143 8.69 -13.62 12.37
CA ASP A 143 9.98 -13.82 13.00
C ASP A 143 10.33 -12.57 13.83
N THR A 144 10.31 -12.73 15.16
CA THR A 144 10.60 -11.62 16.09
C THR A 144 12.04 -11.09 15.97
N SER A 145 12.99 -11.91 15.50
CA SER A 145 14.38 -11.49 15.27
C SER A 145 14.50 -10.53 14.07
N ARG A 146 13.51 -10.54 13.17
CA ARG A 146 13.44 -9.69 11.97
C ARG A 146 12.42 -8.55 12.09
N SER A 147 11.88 -8.32 13.28
CA SER A 147 10.85 -7.28 13.52
C SER A 147 11.31 -5.87 13.13
N SER A 148 12.61 -5.58 13.26
CA SER A 148 13.22 -4.28 12.88
C SER A 148 13.67 -4.21 11.41
N PHE A 149 13.45 -5.25 10.61
CA PHE A 149 13.94 -5.27 9.23
C PHE A 149 13.41 -4.10 8.39
N LEU A 150 12.11 -3.88 8.42
CA LEU A 150 11.49 -2.75 7.68
C LEU A 150 11.94 -1.40 8.23
N ASP A 151 12.00 -1.24 9.56
CA ASP A 151 12.42 0.02 10.18
C ASP A 151 13.84 0.37 9.78
N THR A 152 14.74 -0.63 9.77
CA THR A 152 16.13 -0.45 9.31
C THR A 152 16.18 -0.12 7.82
N ALA A 153 15.42 -0.83 6.98
CA ALA A 153 15.40 -0.59 5.54
C ALA A 153 14.85 0.81 5.20
N VAL A 154 13.84 1.27 5.94
CA VAL A 154 13.28 2.62 5.80
C VAL A 154 14.28 3.67 6.26
N ALA A 155 14.90 3.51 7.44
CA ALA A 155 15.91 4.43 7.95
C ALA A 155 17.10 4.58 7.00
N ASP A 156 17.61 3.49 6.45
CA ASP A 156 18.69 3.50 5.44
C ASP A 156 18.30 4.26 4.16
N SER A 157 17.02 4.35 3.85
CA SER A 157 16.51 5.01 2.65
C SER A 157 16.18 6.49 2.85
N GLU A 158 16.06 6.99 4.10
CA GLU A 158 15.69 8.39 4.40
C GLU A 158 16.56 9.43 3.69
N LYS A 159 17.83 9.13 3.47
CA LYS A 159 18.79 9.95 2.70
C LYS A 159 18.34 10.26 1.26
N TYR A 160 17.41 9.51 0.71
CA TYR A 160 16.91 9.74 -0.66
C TYR A 160 15.89 10.88 -0.72
N TRP A 161 15.20 11.19 0.40
CA TRP A 161 14.20 12.26 0.50
C TRP A 161 14.81 13.55 1.07
N THR A 162 15.85 14.06 0.41
CA THR A 162 16.55 15.29 0.80
C THR A 162 16.66 16.26 -0.36
N GLY A 163 16.91 17.55 -0.07
CA GLY A 163 17.02 18.59 -1.09
C GLY A 163 15.71 18.75 -1.88
N ASP A 164 15.79 18.74 -3.20
CA ASP A 164 14.63 18.90 -4.10
C ASP A 164 13.61 17.76 -4.01
N ARG A 165 13.93 16.67 -3.31
CA ARG A 165 13.06 15.51 -3.09
C ARG A 165 12.47 15.46 -1.67
N ALA A 166 12.76 16.45 -0.81
CA ALA A 166 12.23 16.49 0.54
C ALA A 166 10.71 16.68 0.58
N GLU A 167 10.16 17.44 -0.37
CA GLU A 167 8.73 17.61 -0.55
C GLU A 167 8.21 16.52 -1.50
N CYS A 168 7.58 15.49 -0.94
CA CYS A 168 7.29 14.27 -1.68
C CYS A 168 5.97 13.60 -1.27
N TRP A 169 5.24 13.07 -2.26
CA TRP A 169 4.25 12.02 -2.07
C TRP A 169 4.94 10.67 -2.22
N ASP A 170 5.07 9.94 -1.13
CA ASP A 170 5.74 8.65 -1.07
C ASP A 170 4.73 7.50 -1.04
N LEU A 171 4.81 6.61 -2.01
CA LEU A 171 3.98 5.40 -2.07
C LEU A 171 4.49 4.37 -1.07
N HIS A 172 3.87 4.35 0.10
CA HIS A 172 4.29 3.50 1.21
C HIS A 172 3.90 2.03 1.01
N VAL A 173 2.67 1.77 0.56
CA VAL A 173 2.17 0.42 0.24
C VAL A 173 1.23 0.48 -0.96
N CYS A 174 1.37 -0.46 -1.89
CA CYS A 174 0.44 -0.64 -3.01
C CYS A 174 0.22 -2.12 -3.28
N GLY A 175 -1.03 -2.57 -3.18
CA GLY A 175 -1.40 -3.96 -3.44
C GLY A 175 -2.69 -4.08 -4.24
N VAL A 176 -2.71 -5.03 -5.17
CA VAL A 176 -3.84 -5.36 -6.02
C VAL A 176 -4.16 -6.84 -5.85
N HIS A 177 -5.44 -7.13 -5.64
CA HIS A 177 -5.91 -8.53 -5.55
C HIS A 177 -5.46 -9.31 -6.80
N PRO A 178 -4.93 -10.54 -6.67
CA PRO A 178 -4.37 -11.30 -7.79
C PRO A 178 -5.30 -11.41 -9.00
N ASP A 179 -6.59 -11.61 -8.80
CA ASP A 179 -7.59 -11.75 -9.88
C ASP A 179 -7.78 -10.45 -10.70
N TYR A 180 -7.28 -9.32 -10.20
CA TYR A 180 -7.40 -8.00 -10.84
C TYR A 180 -6.05 -7.41 -11.25
N GLN A 181 -4.96 -8.16 -11.09
CA GLN A 181 -3.66 -7.80 -11.62
C GLN A 181 -3.66 -7.85 -13.15
N GLY A 182 -2.78 -7.06 -13.78
CA GLY A 182 -2.73 -6.96 -15.25
C GLY A 182 -3.85 -6.14 -15.89
N LYS A 183 -4.89 -5.73 -15.13
CA LYS A 183 -6.07 -5.00 -15.63
C LYS A 183 -5.99 -3.47 -15.45
N GLY A 184 -4.81 -2.92 -15.12
CA GLY A 184 -4.61 -1.47 -14.97
C GLY A 184 -4.86 -0.92 -13.57
N VAL A 185 -5.41 -1.70 -12.63
CA VAL A 185 -5.73 -1.27 -11.25
C VAL A 185 -4.51 -0.68 -10.53
N GLY A 186 -3.37 -1.37 -10.57
CA GLY A 186 -2.14 -0.89 -9.93
C GLY A 186 -1.62 0.42 -10.55
N LYS A 187 -1.79 0.60 -11.88
CA LYS A 187 -1.41 1.84 -12.56
C LYS A 187 -2.23 3.03 -12.06
N LEU A 188 -3.56 2.86 -11.91
CA LEU A 188 -4.44 3.90 -11.36
C LEU A 188 -3.99 4.32 -9.96
N LEU A 189 -3.68 3.34 -9.09
CA LEU A 189 -3.20 3.58 -7.73
C LEU A 189 -1.86 4.32 -7.69
N ALA A 190 -0.91 3.91 -8.54
CA ALA A 190 0.40 4.55 -8.60
C ALA A 190 0.35 5.96 -9.22
N GLN A 191 -0.46 6.17 -10.24
CA GLN A 191 -0.62 7.47 -10.89
C GLN A 191 -1.31 8.52 -10.00
N TRP A 192 -2.13 8.11 -9.05
CA TRP A 192 -2.81 9.05 -8.15
C TRP A 192 -1.82 9.97 -7.43
N GLY A 193 -0.77 9.43 -6.80
CA GLY A 193 0.21 10.24 -6.08
C GLY A 193 1.12 11.07 -6.98
N VAL A 194 1.39 10.60 -8.20
CA VAL A 194 2.10 11.39 -9.21
C VAL A 194 1.26 12.62 -9.57
N GLN A 195 -0.03 12.44 -9.80
CA GLN A 195 -0.95 13.55 -10.09
C GLN A 195 -1.11 14.52 -8.89
N GLU A 196 -1.12 14.01 -7.65
CA GLU A 196 -1.16 14.88 -6.46
C GLU A 196 0.12 15.71 -6.35
N ALA A 197 1.30 15.12 -6.62
CA ALA A 197 2.55 15.85 -6.66
C ALA A 197 2.55 16.95 -7.74
N GLU A 198 2.03 16.65 -8.94
CA GLU A 198 1.88 17.61 -10.03
C GLU A 198 0.95 18.77 -9.66
N LYS A 199 -0.18 18.49 -8.99
CA LYS A 199 -1.13 19.52 -8.52
C LYS A 199 -0.51 20.46 -7.48
N GLU A 200 0.38 19.97 -6.62
CA GLU A 200 1.09 20.79 -5.64
C GLU A 200 2.20 21.66 -6.26
N GLY A 201 2.57 21.38 -7.51
CA GLY A 201 3.51 22.18 -8.29
C GLY A 201 4.93 21.59 -8.38
N PRO A 202 5.85 22.31 -9.06
CA PRO A 202 7.17 21.77 -9.44
C PRO A 202 8.09 21.49 -8.24
N GLY A 203 7.79 22.05 -7.07
CA GLY A 203 8.53 21.79 -5.83
C GLY A 203 8.30 20.39 -5.25
N THR A 204 7.20 19.72 -5.59
CA THR A 204 6.80 18.43 -5.04
C THR A 204 7.08 17.30 -6.02
N CYS A 205 7.58 16.16 -5.54
CA CYS A 205 7.76 14.94 -6.33
C CYS A 205 6.87 13.80 -5.82
N ALA A 206 6.79 12.72 -6.61
CA ALA A 206 6.31 11.44 -6.12
C ALA A 206 7.45 10.43 -6.07
N SER A 207 7.36 9.45 -5.13
CA SER A 207 8.36 8.41 -4.95
C SER A 207 7.76 7.06 -4.60
N VAL A 208 8.57 6.02 -4.77
CA VAL A 208 8.31 4.68 -4.25
C VAL A 208 9.62 3.98 -3.91
N LEU A 209 9.63 3.24 -2.81
CA LEU A 209 10.65 2.24 -2.53
C LEU A 209 10.09 0.87 -2.91
N CYS A 210 10.69 0.20 -3.90
CA CYS A 210 10.16 -1.04 -4.45
C CYS A 210 11.25 -2.04 -4.82
N GLY A 211 10.89 -3.32 -4.93
CA GLY A 211 11.80 -4.33 -5.49
C GLY A 211 12.15 -4.02 -6.96
N GLU A 212 13.39 -4.35 -7.36
CA GLU A 212 13.92 -4.12 -8.71
C GLU A 212 12.99 -4.67 -9.81
N LYS A 213 12.33 -5.80 -9.57
CA LYS A 213 11.35 -6.42 -10.48
C LYS A 213 10.19 -5.50 -10.86
N ASN A 214 9.88 -4.52 -10.00
CA ASN A 214 8.75 -3.60 -10.19
C ASN A 214 9.14 -2.29 -10.89
N ARG A 215 10.42 -2.08 -11.24
CA ARG A 215 10.93 -0.88 -11.93
C ARG A 215 10.10 -0.53 -13.16
N GLY A 216 9.87 -1.50 -14.04
CA GLY A 216 9.14 -1.28 -15.29
C GLY A 216 7.67 -0.89 -15.07
N PHE A 217 7.05 -1.42 -14.01
CA PHE A 217 5.69 -1.07 -13.63
C PHE A 217 5.60 0.39 -13.16
N TYR A 218 6.43 0.78 -12.20
CA TYR A 218 6.42 2.13 -11.66
C TYR A 218 6.93 3.18 -12.66
N GLY A 219 7.87 2.79 -13.55
CA GLY A 219 8.30 3.65 -14.66
C GLY A 219 7.15 4.04 -15.60
N LYS A 220 6.23 3.09 -15.89
CA LYS A 220 5.02 3.37 -16.69
C LYS A 220 4.00 4.25 -15.95
N ALA A 221 4.10 4.36 -14.64
CA ALA A 221 3.27 5.26 -13.83
C ALA A 221 3.86 6.67 -13.69
N GLY A 222 5.10 6.90 -14.17
CA GLY A 222 5.78 8.21 -14.13
C GLY A 222 6.96 8.28 -13.16
N LEU A 223 7.26 7.21 -12.42
CA LEU A 223 8.35 7.13 -11.44
C LEU A 223 9.60 6.59 -12.15
N THR A 224 10.31 7.44 -12.88
CA THR A 224 11.36 7.03 -13.83
C THR A 224 12.79 7.26 -13.33
N VAL A 225 12.98 8.13 -12.34
CA VAL A 225 14.31 8.54 -11.86
C VAL A 225 14.72 7.63 -10.69
N GLN A 226 15.72 6.80 -10.88
CA GLN A 226 16.31 6.01 -9.81
C GLN A 226 17.35 6.83 -9.06
N VAL A 227 17.14 7.04 -7.76
CA VAL A 227 18.03 7.83 -6.89
C VAL A 227 18.98 6.94 -6.11
N GLY A 228 18.57 5.71 -5.81
CA GLY A 228 19.38 4.77 -5.07
C GLY A 228 18.77 3.38 -5.01
N GLY A 229 19.38 2.53 -4.20
CA GLY A 229 18.91 1.17 -4.00
C GLY A 229 19.74 0.43 -2.96
N ARG A 230 19.15 -0.63 -2.40
CA ARG A 230 19.77 -1.60 -1.49
C ARG A 230 19.87 -2.94 -2.20
N LYS A 231 21.02 -3.60 -2.10
CA LYS A 231 21.23 -4.96 -2.59
C LYS A 231 21.07 -5.98 -1.47
N GLY A 232 20.80 -7.22 -1.84
CA GLY A 232 20.68 -8.34 -0.90
C GLY A 232 19.22 -8.68 -0.58
N GLU A 233 19.02 -9.46 0.48
CA GLU A 233 17.72 -9.94 0.92
C GLU A 233 16.77 -8.75 1.19
N GLY A 234 15.59 -8.78 0.59
CA GLY A 234 14.63 -7.68 0.67
C GLY A 234 15.15 -6.36 0.09
N GLY A 235 16.13 -6.41 -0.80
CA GLY A 235 16.69 -5.25 -1.48
C GLY A 235 15.66 -4.59 -2.39
N GLY A 236 15.90 -3.30 -2.66
CA GLY A 236 14.99 -2.52 -3.48
C GLY A 236 15.64 -1.27 -4.06
N ILE A 237 14.88 -0.56 -4.85
CA ILE A 237 15.27 0.70 -5.49
C ILE A 237 14.34 1.82 -5.09
N ALA A 238 14.89 3.03 -4.98
CA ALA A 238 14.12 4.25 -4.77
C ALA A 238 13.90 4.93 -6.13
N LEU A 239 12.65 5.01 -6.55
CA LEU A 239 12.21 5.65 -7.78
C LEU A 239 11.46 6.94 -7.47
N PHE A 240 11.70 7.96 -8.29
CA PHE A 240 11.12 9.28 -8.17
C PHE A 240 10.60 9.78 -9.53
N THR A 241 9.75 10.80 -9.50
CA THR A 241 9.33 11.52 -10.71
C THR A 241 10.38 12.52 -11.19
N LYS A 242 11.30 12.98 -10.30
CA LYS A 242 12.40 13.93 -10.61
C LYS A 242 13.61 13.71 -9.71
#